data_00a2fbf988cb03ff554224ba48608f92
#
_entry.id   00a2fbf988cb03ff554224ba48608f92
#
_cell.length_a   1.000
_cell.length_b   1.000
_cell.length_c   1.000
_cell.angle_alpha   90.00
_cell.angle_beta   90.00
_cell.angle_gamma   90.00
#
_symmetry.space_group_name_H-M   'P 1'
#
loop_
_entity.id
_entity.type
_entity.pdbx_description
1 polymer ?
#
loop_
_entity_poly.entity_id
_entity_poly.type
_entity_poly.pdbx_seq_one_letter_code
_entity_poly.pdbx_strand_id
1 'polypeptide(L)'
;MRESRKYSTSGVYHILYRGVNQQNIFEEEKDFLKMKEIISEVKSEMQFEVYAYCFMSNHVHIVMKEKKLKDISLIMKRILTKYARWYNIKYNRSGALIANRYKSVPVEVDEYFIQLIRYIHQNPLRARLVTNIEEYPYSSYNEYMKKAEITDINFLYDMMRLRDIQIKEAIYL
;
A
#
# COMPACT_ATOMS: atom_id res chain seq x y z
N MET A 1 7.50 15.21 -22.41
CA MET A 1 7.81 15.93 -21.12
C MET A 1 7.24 15.13 -19.97
N ARG A 2 8.00 14.83 -18.92
CA ARG A 2 7.48 14.12 -17.74
C ARG A 2 6.64 15.06 -16.89
N GLU A 3 5.38 14.69 -16.63
CA GLU A 3 4.52 15.42 -15.70
C GLU A 3 5.14 15.49 -14.30
N SER A 4 5.14 16.66 -13.69
CA SER A 4 5.57 16.84 -12.29
C SER A 4 4.58 16.17 -11.36
N ARG A 5 5.05 15.65 -10.22
CA ARG A 5 4.14 15.12 -9.21
C ARG A 5 3.26 16.21 -8.66
N LYS A 6 1.96 15.89 -8.57
CA LYS A 6 1.02 16.70 -7.78
C LYS A 6 1.25 16.38 -6.30
N TYR A 7 1.34 17.40 -5.48
CA TYR A 7 1.44 17.26 -4.04
C TYR A 7 0.04 17.27 -3.42
N SER A 8 -0.13 16.46 -2.38
CA SER A 8 -1.37 16.42 -1.60
C SER A 8 -1.38 17.55 -0.57
N THR A 9 -2.52 18.17 -0.37
CA THR A 9 -2.75 19.15 0.71
C THR A 9 -2.93 18.44 2.04
N SER A 10 -3.52 17.23 2.04
CA SER A 10 -3.70 16.39 3.22
C SER A 10 -2.44 15.61 3.61
N GLY A 11 -1.42 15.56 2.73
CA GLY A 11 -0.26 14.68 2.85
C GLY A 11 -0.54 13.21 2.54
N VAL A 12 -1.79 12.87 2.16
CA VAL A 12 -2.21 11.49 1.86
C VAL A 12 -2.06 11.20 0.38
N TYR A 13 -1.53 10.01 0.07
CA TYR A 13 -1.33 9.56 -1.30
C TYR A 13 -1.77 8.11 -1.49
N HIS A 14 -2.44 7.85 -2.59
CA HIS A 14 -2.57 6.51 -3.14
C HIS A 14 -1.37 6.21 -4.03
N ILE A 15 -0.58 5.26 -3.62
CA ILE A 15 0.63 4.80 -4.31
C ILE A 15 0.30 3.50 -5.05
N LEU A 16 0.68 3.46 -6.31
CA LEU A 16 0.58 2.28 -7.17
C LEU A 16 1.91 2.03 -7.88
N TYR A 17 2.40 0.80 -7.84
CA TYR A 17 3.53 0.35 -8.66
C TYR A 17 3.37 -1.10 -9.08
N ARG A 18 4.05 -1.48 -10.15
CA ARG A 18 3.98 -2.82 -10.73
C ARG A 18 5.35 -3.31 -11.21
N GLY A 19 5.47 -4.61 -11.40
CA GLY A 19 6.65 -5.23 -11.99
C GLY A 19 6.87 -4.82 -13.44
N VAL A 20 8.13 -4.81 -13.88
CA VAL A 20 8.51 -4.62 -15.29
C VAL A 20 7.83 -5.70 -16.14
N ASN A 21 7.24 -5.30 -17.27
CA ASN A 21 6.50 -6.22 -18.16
C ASN A 21 5.43 -7.05 -17.45
N GLN A 22 4.82 -6.50 -16.40
CA GLN A 22 3.81 -7.14 -15.55
C GLN A 22 4.31 -8.41 -14.84
N GLN A 23 5.62 -8.63 -14.75
CA GLN A 23 6.19 -9.73 -13.98
C GLN A 23 5.77 -9.68 -12.52
N ASN A 24 5.80 -10.83 -11.86
CA ASN A 24 5.63 -10.89 -10.42
C ASN A 24 6.73 -10.09 -9.71
N ILE A 25 6.34 -9.47 -8.63
CA ILE A 25 7.22 -8.81 -7.66
C ILE A 25 7.12 -9.50 -6.30
N PHE A 26 6.22 -10.47 -6.18
CA PHE A 26 6.09 -11.41 -5.07
C PHE A 26 5.85 -12.79 -5.66
N GLU A 27 6.75 -13.73 -5.43
CA GLU A 27 6.68 -15.12 -5.92
C GLU A 27 6.20 -16.08 -4.84
N GLU A 28 6.53 -15.80 -3.58
CA GLU A 28 6.18 -16.61 -2.43
C GLU A 28 5.87 -15.77 -1.19
N GLU A 29 5.32 -16.37 -0.16
CA GLU A 29 4.94 -15.70 1.09
C GLU A 29 6.06 -14.85 1.70
N LYS A 30 7.30 -15.35 1.68
CA LYS A 30 8.47 -14.62 2.20
C LYS A 30 8.69 -13.26 1.56
N ASP A 31 8.25 -13.07 0.31
CA ASP A 31 8.40 -11.80 -0.41
C ASP A 31 7.44 -10.76 0.14
N PHE A 32 6.20 -11.16 0.43
CA PHE A 32 5.20 -10.30 1.05
C PHE A 32 5.61 -9.90 2.47
N LEU A 33 6.10 -10.85 3.25
CA LEU A 33 6.61 -10.59 4.60
C LEU A 33 7.80 -9.64 4.57
N LYS A 34 8.73 -9.83 3.62
CA LYS A 34 9.87 -8.92 3.45
C LYS A 34 9.48 -7.52 3.07
N MET A 35 8.44 -7.34 2.25
CA MET A 35 7.92 -6.01 1.95
C MET A 35 7.36 -5.33 3.20
N LYS A 36 6.59 -6.04 4.03
CA LYS A 36 6.10 -5.53 5.32
C LYS A 36 7.25 -5.13 6.25
N GLU A 37 8.26 -6.00 6.39
CA GLU A 37 9.46 -5.72 7.19
C GLU A 37 10.16 -4.42 6.74
N ILE A 38 10.38 -4.27 5.43
CA ILE A 38 11.02 -3.07 4.88
C ILE A 38 10.17 -1.82 5.10
N ILE A 39 8.85 -1.91 4.95
CA ILE A 39 7.94 -0.78 5.23
C ILE A 39 8.04 -0.40 6.70
N SER A 40 8.02 -1.36 7.62
CA SER A 40 8.14 -1.13 9.06
C SER A 40 9.48 -0.46 9.41
N GLU A 41 10.57 -0.96 8.84
CA GLU A 41 11.91 -0.39 9.02
C GLU A 41 11.97 1.07 8.55
N VAL A 42 11.52 1.35 7.31
CA VAL A 42 11.53 2.72 6.78
C VAL A 42 10.56 3.62 7.55
N LYS A 43 9.44 3.08 8.05
CA LYS A 43 8.47 3.81 8.87
C LYS A 43 9.09 4.28 10.20
N SER A 44 9.93 3.45 10.82
CA SER A 44 10.67 3.84 12.05
C SER A 44 11.69 4.94 11.81
N GLU A 45 12.31 4.97 10.62
CA GLU A 45 13.30 5.98 10.24
C GLU A 45 12.69 7.32 9.81
N MET A 46 11.56 7.30 9.11
CA MET A 46 11.03 8.46 8.39
C MET A 46 9.67 8.97 8.89
N GLN A 47 9.02 8.27 9.83
CA GLN A 47 7.75 8.68 10.42
C GLN A 47 6.65 9.03 9.40
N PHE A 48 6.13 8.05 8.70
CA PHE A 48 4.93 8.15 7.88
C PHE A 48 3.84 7.20 8.41
N GLU A 49 2.61 7.38 7.94
CA GLU A 49 1.49 6.49 8.28
C GLU A 49 1.09 5.66 7.06
N VAL A 50 0.66 4.43 7.32
CA VAL A 50 0.08 3.52 6.31
C VAL A 50 -1.37 3.30 6.68
N TYR A 51 -2.29 3.68 5.81
CA TYR A 51 -3.72 3.56 6.08
C TYR A 51 -4.35 2.31 5.47
N ALA A 52 -3.92 1.92 4.30
CA ALA A 52 -4.35 0.66 3.68
C ALA A 52 -3.29 0.15 2.72
N TYR A 53 -3.27 -1.16 2.49
CA TYR A 53 -2.49 -1.77 1.41
C TYR A 53 -3.16 -3.03 0.88
N CYS A 54 -2.79 -3.37 -0.35
CA CYS A 54 -3.00 -4.67 -0.96
C CYS A 54 -1.79 -5.00 -1.83
N PHE A 55 -1.06 -6.06 -1.48
CA PHE A 55 0.08 -6.55 -2.22
C PHE A 55 -0.39 -7.69 -3.12
N MET A 56 -0.54 -7.42 -4.43
CA MET A 56 -0.85 -8.39 -5.46
C MET A 56 0.45 -8.96 -6.01
N SER A 57 0.43 -10.17 -6.60
CA SER A 57 1.66 -10.81 -7.08
C SER A 57 2.54 -9.91 -7.96
N ASN A 58 1.96 -9.08 -8.81
CA ASN A 58 2.68 -8.26 -9.77
C ASN A 58 2.51 -6.74 -9.58
N HIS A 59 1.73 -6.29 -8.61
CA HIS A 59 1.54 -4.87 -8.32
C HIS A 59 1.12 -4.63 -6.87
N VAL A 60 1.25 -3.38 -6.44
CA VAL A 60 0.92 -2.95 -5.09
C VAL A 60 0.04 -1.72 -5.11
N HIS A 61 -0.99 -1.73 -4.31
CA HIS A 61 -1.74 -0.55 -3.89
C HIS A 61 -1.41 -0.27 -2.42
N ILE A 62 -1.11 0.97 -2.08
CA ILE A 62 -0.89 1.40 -0.70
C ILE A 62 -1.34 2.85 -0.52
N VAL A 63 -2.05 3.14 0.56
CA VAL A 63 -2.40 4.49 0.99
C VAL A 63 -1.51 4.88 2.15
N MET A 64 -0.77 5.96 1.95
CA MET A 64 0.23 6.45 2.90
C MET A 64 0.04 7.94 3.15
N LYS A 65 0.37 8.38 4.37
CA LYS A 65 0.46 9.79 4.72
C LYS A 65 1.89 10.15 5.10
N GLU A 66 2.45 11.13 4.39
CA GLU A 66 3.72 11.73 4.80
C GLU A 66 3.49 12.67 5.99
N LYS A 67 4.38 12.63 6.99
CA LYS A 67 4.33 13.59 8.12
C LYS A 67 5.04 14.90 7.80
N LYS A 68 6.06 14.83 6.96
CA LYS A 68 6.77 15.99 6.45
C LYS A 68 6.53 16.13 4.96
N LEU A 69 6.11 17.32 4.55
CA LEU A 69 5.80 17.64 3.15
C LEU A 69 6.94 17.27 2.20
N LYS A 70 6.59 16.62 1.09
CA LYS A 70 7.47 16.16 0.01
C LYS A 70 8.36 14.97 0.34
N ASP A 71 8.19 14.33 1.50
CA ASP A 71 8.97 13.15 1.88
C ASP A 71 8.51 11.88 1.17
N ILE A 72 7.28 11.85 0.62
CA ILE A 72 6.76 10.66 -0.07
C ILE A 72 7.72 10.11 -1.13
N SER A 73 8.45 10.99 -1.81
CA SER A 73 9.42 10.59 -2.82
C SER A 73 10.63 9.86 -2.24
N LEU A 74 11.10 10.29 -1.08
CA LEU A 74 12.23 9.69 -0.40
C LEU A 74 11.82 8.39 0.30
N ILE A 75 10.63 8.37 0.93
CA ILE A 75 10.03 7.17 1.53
C ILE A 75 9.95 6.05 0.48
N MET A 76 9.31 6.32 -0.64
CA MET A 76 9.12 5.33 -1.69
C MET A 76 10.45 4.90 -2.33
N LYS A 77 11.39 5.83 -2.52
CA LYS A 77 12.74 5.49 -2.99
C LYS A 77 13.41 4.49 -2.06
N ARG A 78 13.37 4.70 -0.75
CA ARG A 78 13.97 3.80 0.24
C ARG A 78 13.32 2.42 0.22
N ILE A 79 11.98 2.36 0.30
CA ILE A 79 11.22 1.10 0.28
C ILE A 79 11.54 0.30 -0.98
N LEU A 80 11.37 0.91 -2.15
CA LEU A 80 11.51 0.20 -3.42
C LEU A 80 12.96 -0.20 -3.72
N THR A 81 13.95 0.62 -3.32
CA THR A 81 15.37 0.27 -3.50
C THR A 81 15.77 -0.89 -2.60
N LYS A 82 15.38 -0.87 -1.30
CA LYS A 82 15.66 -1.97 -0.36
C LYS A 82 15.04 -3.27 -0.87
N TYR A 83 13.76 -3.22 -1.28
CA TYR A 83 13.05 -4.40 -1.75
C TYR A 83 13.61 -4.96 -3.05
N ALA A 84 13.83 -4.11 -4.06
CA ALA A 84 14.37 -4.55 -5.35
C ALA A 84 15.77 -5.16 -5.21
N ARG A 85 16.63 -4.59 -4.35
CA ARG A 85 17.95 -5.16 -4.06
C ARG A 85 17.84 -6.56 -3.44
N TRP A 86 17.00 -6.69 -2.40
CA TRP A 86 16.78 -7.97 -1.72
C TRP A 86 16.22 -9.02 -2.69
N TYR A 87 15.18 -8.66 -3.48
CA TYR A 87 14.55 -9.54 -4.46
C TYR A 87 15.54 -10.01 -5.53
N ASN A 88 16.34 -9.10 -6.09
CA ASN A 88 17.32 -9.44 -7.10
C ASN A 88 18.41 -10.38 -6.57
N ILE A 89 18.85 -10.19 -5.34
CA ILE A 89 19.80 -11.11 -4.68
C ILE A 89 19.14 -12.49 -4.50
N LYS A 90 17.95 -12.54 -3.92
CA LYS A 90 17.22 -13.79 -3.64
C LYS A 90 16.99 -14.63 -4.89
N TYR A 91 16.62 -13.99 -5.99
CA TYR A 91 16.25 -14.67 -7.24
C TYR A 91 17.37 -14.66 -8.29
N ASN A 92 18.59 -14.31 -7.89
CA ASN A 92 19.76 -14.22 -8.79
C ASN A 92 19.47 -13.42 -10.07
N ARG A 93 18.85 -12.23 -9.90
CA ARG A 93 18.44 -11.35 -11.00
C ARG A 93 19.26 -10.07 -11.03
N SER A 94 19.31 -9.46 -12.20
CA SER A 94 19.85 -8.12 -12.44
C SER A 94 18.81 -7.22 -13.12
N GLY A 95 19.00 -5.92 -13.02
CA GLY A 95 18.14 -4.93 -13.66
C GLY A 95 16.94 -4.50 -12.81
N ALA A 96 16.04 -3.76 -13.44
CA ALA A 96 14.88 -3.18 -12.77
C ALA A 96 13.84 -4.25 -12.42
N LEU A 97 13.34 -4.23 -11.18
CA LEU A 97 12.19 -5.04 -10.73
C LEU A 97 10.87 -4.29 -10.98
N ILE A 98 10.84 -3.00 -10.66
CA ILE A 98 9.65 -2.17 -10.74
C ILE A 98 9.63 -1.39 -12.05
N ALA A 99 8.50 -1.45 -12.75
CA ALA A 99 8.29 -0.73 -14.01
C ALA A 99 8.20 0.78 -13.76
N ASN A 100 9.00 1.54 -14.47
CA ASN A 100 8.95 3.00 -14.42
C ASN A 100 9.04 3.57 -12.97
N ARG A 101 8.46 4.77 -12.79
CA ARG A 101 8.24 5.34 -11.45
C ARG A 101 6.87 4.88 -10.93
N TYR A 102 6.77 4.64 -9.61
CA TYR A 102 5.46 4.47 -8.99
C TYR A 102 4.55 5.66 -9.30
N LYS A 103 3.26 5.41 -9.43
CA LYS A 103 2.23 6.45 -9.51
C LYS A 103 1.86 6.89 -8.10
N SER A 104 1.80 8.19 -7.85
CA SER A 104 1.27 8.78 -6.63
C SER A 104 0.11 9.70 -6.97
N VAL A 105 -1.05 9.42 -6.43
CA VAL A 105 -2.25 10.23 -6.60
C VAL A 105 -2.56 10.88 -5.27
N PRO A 106 -2.60 12.22 -5.17
CA PRO A 106 -3.07 12.92 -3.98
C PRO A 106 -4.49 12.48 -3.62
N VAL A 107 -4.74 12.29 -2.33
CA VAL A 107 -6.04 11.87 -1.81
C VAL A 107 -6.49 12.87 -0.76
N GLU A 108 -7.64 13.48 -0.97
CA GLU A 108 -8.30 14.26 0.08
C GLU A 108 -9.05 13.31 1.03
N VAL A 109 -9.10 13.69 2.30
CA VAL A 109 -9.67 12.85 3.35
C VAL A 109 -11.16 13.16 3.49
N ASP A 110 -11.95 12.60 2.60
CA ASP A 110 -13.39 12.76 2.48
C ASP A 110 -14.09 11.42 2.20
N GLU A 111 -15.29 11.45 1.62
CA GLU A 111 -16.02 10.24 1.22
C GLU A 111 -15.25 9.41 0.20
N TYR A 112 -14.49 10.03 -0.67
CA TYR A 112 -13.65 9.34 -1.65
C TYR A 112 -12.56 8.50 -0.97
N PHE A 113 -12.05 8.93 0.19
CA PHE A 113 -11.06 8.17 0.94
C PHE A 113 -11.59 6.78 1.36
N ILE A 114 -12.82 6.71 1.88
CA ILE A 114 -13.45 5.44 2.27
C ILE A 114 -13.66 4.54 1.05
N GLN A 115 -14.11 5.12 -0.08
CA GLN A 115 -14.26 4.39 -1.34
C GLN A 115 -12.92 3.83 -1.83
N LEU A 116 -11.83 4.59 -1.68
CA LEU A 116 -10.49 4.14 -2.03
C LEU A 116 -10.03 2.98 -1.14
N ILE A 117 -10.24 3.05 0.17
CA ILE A 117 -9.92 1.97 1.11
C ILE A 117 -10.67 0.69 0.72
N ARG A 118 -11.98 0.81 0.43
CA ARG A 118 -12.81 -0.29 -0.10
C ARG A 118 -12.22 -0.86 -1.39
N TYR A 119 -11.95 0.00 -2.36
CA TYR A 119 -11.37 -0.41 -3.64
C TYR A 119 -10.08 -1.22 -3.45
N ILE A 120 -9.18 -0.78 -2.56
CA ILE A 120 -7.90 -1.44 -2.30
C ILE A 120 -8.13 -2.84 -1.72
N HIS A 121 -9.00 -2.99 -0.74
CA HIS A 121 -9.27 -4.29 -0.12
C HIS A 121 -10.05 -5.25 -1.03
N GLN A 122 -10.84 -4.72 -1.97
CA GLN A 122 -11.57 -5.55 -2.94
C GLN A 122 -10.72 -6.01 -4.14
N ASN A 123 -9.47 -5.55 -4.29
CA ASN A 123 -8.63 -5.96 -5.42
C ASN A 123 -8.49 -7.48 -5.58
N PRO A 124 -8.27 -8.29 -4.51
CA PRO A 124 -8.18 -9.74 -4.64
C PRO A 124 -9.47 -10.39 -5.13
N LEU A 125 -10.65 -9.90 -4.69
CA LEU A 125 -11.95 -10.35 -5.19
C LEU A 125 -12.13 -10.05 -6.68
N ARG A 126 -11.82 -8.82 -7.08
CA ARG A 126 -11.89 -8.38 -8.48
C ARG A 126 -10.95 -9.16 -9.39
N ALA A 127 -9.80 -9.56 -8.86
CA ALA A 127 -8.84 -10.43 -9.54
C ALA A 127 -9.22 -11.91 -9.48
N ARG A 128 -10.32 -12.29 -8.81
CA ARG A 128 -10.79 -13.66 -8.61
C ARG A 128 -9.76 -14.58 -7.94
N LEU A 129 -8.91 -14.02 -7.07
CA LEU A 129 -7.92 -14.77 -6.30
C LEU A 129 -8.52 -15.41 -5.07
N VAL A 130 -9.58 -14.83 -4.54
CA VAL A 130 -10.34 -15.29 -3.36
C VAL A 130 -11.82 -15.06 -3.58
N THR A 131 -12.66 -15.76 -2.83
CA THR A 131 -14.11 -15.57 -2.81
C THR A 131 -14.56 -14.64 -1.69
N ASN A 132 -13.72 -14.47 -0.67
CA ASN A 132 -13.94 -13.59 0.46
C ASN A 132 -12.66 -12.77 0.74
N ILE A 133 -12.80 -11.49 1.06
CA ILE A 133 -11.66 -10.58 1.33
C ILE A 133 -10.80 -11.08 2.49
N GLU A 134 -11.41 -11.70 3.50
CA GLU A 134 -10.75 -12.24 4.69
C GLU A 134 -9.74 -13.35 4.36
N GLU A 135 -9.92 -14.03 3.23
CA GLU A 135 -9.06 -15.12 2.76
C GLU A 135 -7.73 -14.61 2.18
N TYR A 136 -7.64 -13.30 1.85
CA TYR A 136 -6.42 -12.75 1.26
C TYR A 136 -5.47 -12.20 2.32
N PRO A 137 -4.34 -12.90 2.62
CA PRO A 137 -3.49 -12.55 3.76
C PRO A 137 -2.59 -11.32 3.51
N TYR A 138 -2.45 -10.90 2.25
CA TYR A 138 -1.50 -9.85 1.84
C TYR A 138 -2.17 -8.49 1.65
N SER A 139 -3.24 -8.24 2.39
CA SER A 139 -3.91 -6.94 2.47
C SER A 139 -4.05 -6.49 3.92
N SER A 140 -4.19 -5.19 4.11
CA SER A 140 -4.43 -4.60 5.44
C SER A 140 -5.82 -4.89 6.02
N TYR A 141 -6.72 -5.54 5.27
CA TYR A 141 -8.04 -5.89 5.79
C TYR A 141 -7.96 -6.67 7.10
N ASN A 142 -7.13 -7.72 7.12
CA ASN A 142 -6.95 -8.55 8.31
C ASN A 142 -6.30 -7.80 9.49
N GLU A 143 -5.52 -6.75 9.24
CA GLU A 143 -4.94 -5.91 10.30
C GLU A 143 -6.02 -5.08 10.99
N TYR A 144 -7.05 -4.64 10.28
CA TYR A 144 -8.22 -3.98 10.87
C TYR A 144 -9.06 -4.90 11.74
N MET A 145 -9.14 -6.19 11.38
CA MET A 145 -10.00 -7.15 12.09
C MET A 145 -9.29 -7.84 13.25
N LYS A 146 -7.96 -7.93 13.23
CA LYS A 146 -7.18 -8.72 14.19
C LYS A 146 -6.17 -7.86 14.94
N LYS A 147 -5.00 -7.66 14.33
CA LYS A 147 -3.87 -6.93 14.92
C LYS A 147 -3.15 -6.17 13.84
N ALA A 148 -2.94 -4.87 14.06
CA ALA A 148 -2.14 -4.05 13.19
C ALA A 148 -0.66 -4.48 13.24
N GLU A 149 -0.03 -4.59 12.06
CA GLU A 149 1.39 -4.84 11.90
C GLU A 149 2.10 -3.58 11.40
N ILE A 150 1.68 -3.09 10.23
CA ILE A 150 2.24 -1.87 9.64
C ILE A 150 1.20 -0.76 9.45
N THR A 151 -0.09 -1.10 9.59
CA THR A 151 -1.21 -0.18 9.32
C THR A 151 -1.52 0.69 10.55
N ASP A 152 -1.71 1.99 10.32
CA ASP A 152 -2.17 2.95 11.34
C ASP A 152 -3.70 2.98 11.35
N ILE A 153 -4.28 2.04 12.07
CA ILE A 153 -5.72 1.76 12.06
C ILE A 153 -6.56 2.84 12.74
N ASN A 154 -6.03 3.55 13.74
CA ASN A 154 -6.79 4.50 14.55
C ASN A 154 -7.41 5.62 13.70
N PHE A 155 -6.68 6.13 12.73
CA PHE A 155 -7.18 7.19 11.86
C PHE A 155 -8.46 6.78 11.11
N LEU A 156 -8.51 5.54 10.60
CA LEU A 156 -9.68 5.04 9.90
C LEU A 156 -10.84 4.77 10.88
N TYR A 157 -10.55 4.25 12.07
CA TYR A 157 -11.56 4.07 13.11
C TYR A 157 -12.19 5.40 13.51
N ASP A 158 -11.39 6.44 13.75
CA ASP A 158 -11.89 7.76 14.12
C ASP A 158 -12.76 8.36 13.00
N MET A 159 -12.31 8.25 11.75
CA MET A 159 -13.11 8.69 10.59
C MET A 159 -14.45 7.97 10.48
N MET A 160 -14.47 6.65 10.69
CA MET A 160 -15.68 5.84 10.58
C MET A 160 -16.62 6.10 11.75
N ARG A 161 -16.09 6.23 12.97
CA ARG A 161 -16.86 6.60 14.16
C ARG A 161 -17.56 7.94 14.00
N LEU A 162 -16.88 8.93 13.45
CA LEU A 162 -17.46 10.24 13.17
C LEU A 162 -18.60 10.18 12.13
N ARG A 163 -18.69 9.12 11.33
CA ARG A 163 -19.70 8.91 10.29
C ARG A 163 -20.71 7.82 10.62
N ASP A 164 -20.63 7.23 11.82
CA ASP A 164 -21.47 6.11 12.26
C ASP A 164 -21.46 4.90 11.31
N ILE A 165 -20.29 4.58 10.74
CA ILE A 165 -20.10 3.50 9.76
C ILE A 165 -19.30 2.37 10.41
N GLN A 166 -19.78 1.14 10.25
CA GLN A 166 -19.04 -0.06 10.65
C GLN A 166 -17.93 -0.35 9.63
N ILE A 167 -16.72 -0.72 10.11
CA ILE A 167 -15.59 -1.03 9.21
C ILE A 167 -15.94 -2.11 8.20
N LYS A 168 -16.61 -3.18 8.63
CA LYS A 168 -17.07 -4.24 7.72
C LYS A 168 -17.95 -3.68 6.62
N GLU A 169 -18.95 -2.90 6.94
CA GLU A 169 -19.84 -2.23 6.00
C GLU A 169 -19.06 -1.34 5.03
N ALA A 170 -18.15 -0.53 5.56
CA ALA A 170 -17.34 0.37 4.74
C ALA A 170 -16.52 -0.35 3.66
N ILE A 171 -16.08 -1.58 3.92
CA ILE A 171 -15.21 -2.34 3.01
C ILE A 171 -15.99 -3.28 2.09
N TYR A 172 -17.12 -3.86 2.55
CA TYR A 172 -17.92 -4.82 1.76
C TYR A 172 -18.95 -4.16 0.84
N LEU A 173 -19.54 -3.01 1.21
CA LEU A 173 -20.51 -2.28 0.40
C LEU A 173 -19.86 -1.38 -0.64
#